data_80d58ecd28949ccfbcde0efbc7069661
#
_entry.id   80d58ecd28949ccfbcde0efbc7069661
#
_cell.length_a   1.000
_cell.length_b   1.000
_cell.length_c   1.000
_cell.angle_alpha   90.00
_cell.angle_beta   90.00
_cell.angle_gamma   90.00
#
_symmetry.space_group_name_H-M   'P 1'
#
loop_
_entity.id
_entity.type
_entity.pdbx_description
1 polymer ?
#
loop_
_entity_poly.entity_id
_entity_poly.type
_entity_poly.pdbx_seq_one_letter_code
_entity_poly.pdbx_strand_id
1 'polypeptide(L)'
;MNIIDQVRERARPRELNTKAPATEPAAVGLDLGSAYARIWVSGRSMLHVPTISDSLTNPVPLIRRGRITDADKVQALLKRQLRRYRRPMPAGAVLVACRPVLADDDDDRIVHRLLADVFSPSRVLFIDTVRAAAVGAGVDRGVQMVVDVGAQLTEVAVLAGAGVAAARRAELGVNDLIRPSTPDVLVETIVRLVGDLRGDPGRRALASTAVQGGLLLTGGGASLPGLAAALAGALGTAARSAARPRVAAVHGAGLAALSVLRRTAATY
;
A
#
# COMPACT_ATOMS: atom_id res chain seq x y z
N MET A 1 2.99 74.31 0.47
CA MET A 1 2.84 72.88 0.31
C MET A 1 2.96 72.24 1.68
N ASN A 2 1.88 71.77 2.21
CA ASN A 2 1.64 71.58 3.64
C ASN A 2 2.09 70.17 4.06
N ILE A 3 2.78 70.04 5.20
CA ILE A 3 3.35 68.77 5.76
C ILE A 3 2.28 67.66 5.91
N ILE A 4 1.00 68.04 5.93
CA ILE A 4 -0.14 67.13 6.05
C ILE A 4 -0.36 66.31 4.76
N ASP A 5 0.03 66.80 3.60
CA ASP A 5 -0.15 66.10 2.33
C ASP A 5 0.90 65.02 2.08
N GLN A 6 2.08 65.14 2.67
CA GLN A 6 3.13 64.13 2.59
C GLN A 6 2.91 62.91 3.49
N VAL A 7 2.06 63.01 4.51
CA VAL A 7 1.71 61.87 5.40
C VAL A 7 0.58 61.01 4.84
N ARG A 8 -0.25 61.57 3.97
CA ARG A 8 -1.39 60.82 3.32
C ARG A 8 -0.95 59.95 2.15
N GLU A 9 0.21 60.16 1.56
CA GLU A 9 0.67 59.38 0.41
C GLU A 9 1.44 58.10 0.79
N ARG A 10 1.78 57.96 2.11
CA ARG A 10 2.47 56.78 2.63
C ARG A 10 1.54 55.68 3.21
N ALA A 11 0.24 55.86 3.17
CA ALA A 11 -0.74 54.95 3.74
C ALA A 11 -1.67 54.33 2.67
N ARG A 12 -1.13 53.93 1.51
CA ARG A 12 -1.84 52.98 0.68
C ARG A 12 -1.55 51.59 1.23
N PRO A 13 -2.56 50.80 1.62
CA PRO A 13 -2.35 49.37 1.95
C PRO A 13 -1.78 48.71 0.69
N ARG A 14 -0.53 48.24 0.77
CA ARG A 14 -0.05 47.24 -0.17
C ARG A 14 -1.05 46.08 -0.04
N GLU A 15 -1.85 45.87 -1.06
CA GLU A 15 -2.54 44.60 -1.23
C GLU A 15 -1.47 43.53 -1.16
N LEU A 16 -1.36 42.88 0.00
CA LEU A 16 -0.65 41.65 0.16
C LEU A 16 -1.43 40.65 -0.67
N ASN A 17 -0.98 40.51 -1.92
CA ASN A 17 -1.38 39.39 -2.77
C ASN A 17 -0.85 38.13 -2.06
N THR A 18 -1.59 37.69 -1.05
CA THR A 18 -1.39 36.43 -0.35
C THR A 18 -1.87 35.33 -1.29
N LYS A 19 -1.10 35.11 -2.36
CA LYS A 19 -1.11 33.84 -3.05
C LYS A 19 -0.75 32.85 -1.95
N ALA A 20 -1.72 32.05 -1.49
CA ALA A 20 -1.48 30.99 -0.54
C ALA A 20 -0.24 30.24 -1.02
N PRO A 21 0.75 29.96 -0.16
CA PRO A 21 1.97 29.30 -0.59
C PRO A 21 1.54 28.04 -1.33
N ALA A 22 1.98 27.91 -2.58
CA ALA A 22 1.73 26.72 -3.38
C ALA A 22 2.21 25.55 -2.52
N THR A 23 1.29 24.74 -2.01
CA THR A 23 1.62 23.57 -1.19
C THR A 23 2.50 22.69 -2.06
N GLU A 24 3.73 22.43 -1.62
CA GLU A 24 4.63 21.54 -2.34
C GLU A 24 3.90 20.24 -2.67
N PRO A 25 4.05 19.73 -3.91
CA PRO A 25 3.37 18.51 -4.31
C PRO A 25 3.76 17.36 -3.37
N ALA A 26 2.78 16.64 -2.86
CA ALA A 26 3.01 15.54 -1.93
C ALA A 26 3.03 14.18 -2.65
N ALA A 27 3.81 13.26 -2.09
CA ALA A 27 3.72 11.85 -2.44
C ALA A 27 2.77 11.14 -1.47
N VAL A 28 1.90 10.28 -2.02
CA VAL A 28 0.93 9.51 -1.26
C VAL A 28 1.07 8.03 -1.60
N GLY A 29 1.26 7.21 -0.58
CA GLY A 29 1.16 5.75 -0.67
C GLY A 29 -0.16 5.28 -0.07
N LEU A 30 -0.84 4.36 -0.71
CA LEU A 30 -2.11 3.81 -0.26
C LEU A 30 -2.12 2.29 -0.32
N ASP A 31 -2.61 1.66 0.75
CA ASP A 31 -2.89 0.23 0.83
C ASP A 31 -4.34 0.05 1.30
N LEU A 32 -5.19 -0.51 0.43
CA LEU A 32 -6.60 -0.77 0.68
C LEU A 32 -6.81 -2.24 1.06
N GLY A 33 -6.49 -2.59 2.29
CA GLY A 33 -6.65 -3.96 2.79
C GLY A 33 -8.03 -4.26 3.36
N SER A 34 -8.37 -5.56 3.47
CA SER A 34 -9.68 -6.03 3.97
C SER A 34 -9.93 -5.72 5.46
N ALA A 35 -8.89 -5.50 6.26
CA ALA A 35 -9.04 -5.10 7.65
C ALA A 35 -8.79 -3.60 7.86
N TYR A 36 -7.83 -3.03 7.15
CA TYR A 36 -7.41 -1.64 7.29
C TYR A 36 -7.04 -1.03 5.95
N ALA A 37 -7.52 0.17 5.69
CA ALA A 37 -6.90 1.08 4.74
C ALA A 37 -5.76 1.84 5.43
N ARG A 38 -4.61 1.95 4.77
CA ARG A 38 -3.44 2.66 5.27
C ARG A 38 -3.04 3.72 4.27
N ILE A 39 -2.84 4.94 4.78
CA ILE A 39 -2.49 6.10 3.95
C ILE A 39 -1.17 6.66 4.49
N TRP A 40 -0.15 6.63 3.69
CA TRP A 40 1.12 7.27 3.95
C TRP A 40 1.19 8.57 3.11
N VAL A 41 1.59 9.67 3.74
CA VAL A 41 1.77 10.97 3.06
C VAL A 41 3.13 11.52 3.44
N SER A 42 3.89 12.00 2.46
CA SER A 42 5.19 12.62 2.70
C SER A 42 5.09 13.75 3.72
N GLY A 43 5.98 13.72 4.73
CA GLY A 43 6.02 14.73 5.79
C GLY A 43 4.82 14.71 6.77
N ARG A 44 4.00 13.65 6.76
CA ARG A 44 2.85 13.50 7.68
C ARG A 44 2.85 12.15 8.39
N SER A 45 2.08 12.08 9.49
CA SER A 45 1.80 10.79 10.15
C SER A 45 0.95 9.89 9.26
N MET A 46 1.24 8.58 9.30
CA MET A 46 0.45 7.57 8.62
C MET A 46 -0.94 7.43 9.26
N LEU A 47 -1.97 7.32 8.43
CA LEU A 47 -3.32 6.96 8.89
C LEU A 47 -3.55 5.47 8.76
N HIS A 48 -4.21 4.90 9.77
CA HIS A 48 -4.70 3.53 9.80
C HIS A 48 -6.20 3.58 10.04
N VAL A 49 -6.98 3.02 9.14
CA VAL A 49 -8.44 3.13 9.12
C VAL A 49 -9.04 1.74 8.97
N PRO A 50 -9.86 1.26 9.92
CA PRO A 50 -10.60 0.03 9.74
C PRO A 50 -11.51 0.11 8.50
N THR A 51 -11.49 -0.94 7.66
CA THR A 51 -12.29 -1.00 6.42
C THR A 51 -13.59 -1.76 6.64
N ILE A 52 -14.30 -1.36 7.68
CA ILE A 52 -15.64 -1.87 8.04
C ILE A 52 -16.67 -0.74 7.96
N SER A 53 -17.93 -1.08 7.72
CA SER A 53 -19.03 -0.13 7.72
C SER A 53 -19.25 0.45 9.13
N ASP A 54 -19.83 1.65 9.20
CA ASP A 54 -20.15 2.33 10.46
C ASP A 54 -21.36 1.72 11.21
N SER A 55 -21.89 0.58 10.75
CA SER A 55 -23.02 -0.07 11.43
C SER A 55 -22.59 -0.60 12.80
N LEU A 56 -23.25 -0.14 13.84
CA LEU A 56 -23.02 -0.60 15.23
C LEU A 56 -23.55 -2.01 15.48
N THR A 57 -24.56 -2.43 14.73
CA THR A 57 -25.25 -3.71 14.93
C THR A 57 -24.75 -4.82 14.01
N ASN A 58 -24.30 -4.46 12.82
CA ASN A 58 -23.80 -5.43 11.84
C ASN A 58 -22.71 -4.79 10.97
N PRO A 59 -21.45 -4.72 11.46
CA PRO A 59 -20.33 -4.18 10.71
C PRO A 59 -19.99 -5.08 9.53
N VAL A 60 -20.06 -4.55 8.31
CA VAL A 60 -19.75 -5.27 7.07
C VAL A 60 -18.41 -4.80 6.53
N PRO A 61 -17.53 -5.72 6.08
CA PRO A 61 -16.30 -5.34 5.41
C PRO A 61 -16.58 -4.56 4.12
N LEU A 62 -15.96 -3.38 3.98
CA LEU A 62 -16.05 -2.54 2.77
C LEU A 62 -15.06 -2.99 1.69
N ILE A 63 -14.07 -3.78 2.08
CA ILE A 63 -13.09 -4.40 1.19
C ILE A 63 -13.00 -5.87 1.59
N ARG A 64 -13.24 -6.76 0.64
CA ARG A 64 -13.26 -8.19 0.87
C ARG A 64 -12.36 -8.88 -0.15
N ARG A 65 -11.38 -9.66 0.35
CA ARG A 65 -10.46 -10.45 -0.50
C ARG A 65 -9.80 -9.63 -1.61
N GLY A 66 -9.41 -8.39 -1.26
CA GLY A 66 -8.76 -7.46 -2.18
C GLY A 66 -9.69 -6.69 -3.10
N ARG A 67 -11.02 -6.88 -3.02
CA ARG A 67 -12.04 -6.19 -3.83
C ARG A 67 -12.86 -5.22 -3.02
N ILE A 68 -13.16 -4.06 -3.57
CA ILE A 68 -14.08 -3.09 -2.98
C ILE A 68 -15.51 -3.61 -3.13
N THR A 69 -16.24 -3.74 -2.00
CA THR A 69 -17.64 -4.19 -2.00
C THR A 69 -18.63 -3.04 -2.09
N ASP A 70 -18.21 -1.82 -1.68
CA ASP A 70 -19.04 -0.62 -1.68
C ASP A 70 -18.12 0.60 -1.85
N ALA A 71 -18.02 1.09 -3.09
CA ALA A 71 -17.10 2.18 -3.44
C ALA A 71 -17.48 3.50 -2.76
N ASP A 72 -18.79 3.79 -2.64
CA ASP A 72 -19.28 5.03 -2.04
C ASP A 72 -18.95 5.09 -0.56
N LYS A 73 -19.12 3.98 0.16
CA LYS A 73 -18.75 3.91 1.58
C LYS A 73 -17.25 3.98 1.80
N VAL A 74 -16.44 3.32 0.94
CA VAL A 74 -14.97 3.46 1.00
C VAL A 74 -14.56 4.91 0.75
N GLN A 75 -15.15 5.57 -0.25
CA GLN A 75 -14.90 6.97 -0.55
C GLN A 75 -15.25 7.87 0.65
N ALA A 76 -16.43 7.71 1.23
CA ALA A 76 -16.87 8.47 2.41
C ALA A 76 -15.93 8.24 3.60
N LEU A 77 -15.53 6.99 3.84
CA LEU A 77 -14.58 6.61 4.88
C LEU A 77 -13.23 7.34 4.69
N LEU A 78 -12.65 7.29 3.50
CA LEU A 78 -11.36 7.93 3.21
C LEU A 78 -11.48 9.45 3.34
N LYS A 79 -12.51 10.09 2.76
CA LYS A 79 -12.74 11.54 2.88
C LYS A 79 -12.88 11.98 4.35
N ARG A 80 -13.59 11.20 5.17
CA ARG A 80 -13.73 11.47 6.60
C ARG A 80 -12.37 11.39 7.32
N GLN A 81 -11.55 10.39 7.01
CA GLN A 81 -10.26 10.21 7.68
C GLN A 81 -9.23 11.27 7.25
N LEU A 82 -9.24 11.70 6.01
CA LEU A 82 -8.35 12.77 5.54
C LEU A 82 -8.60 14.10 6.26
N ARG A 83 -9.83 14.36 6.72
CA ARG A 83 -10.15 15.53 7.56
C ARG A 83 -9.46 15.53 8.93
N ARG A 84 -8.87 14.42 9.35
CA ARG A 84 -8.06 14.34 10.58
C ARG A 84 -6.70 15.01 10.45
N TYR A 85 -6.22 15.25 9.23
CA TYR A 85 -5.04 16.06 9.04
C TYR A 85 -5.37 17.54 9.26
N ARG A 86 -4.56 18.21 10.10
CA ARG A 86 -4.72 19.66 10.36
C ARG A 86 -4.59 20.50 9.10
N ARG A 87 -3.78 20.06 8.15
CA ARG A 87 -3.60 20.71 6.85
C ARG A 87 -4.31 19.88 5.78
N PRO A 88 -5.05 20.51 4.87
CA PRO A 88 -5.66 19.82 3.74
C PRO A 88 -4.64 19.02 2.95
N MET A 89 -5.11 18.00 2.23
CA MET A 89 -4.25 17.29 1.27
C MET A 89 -3.80 18.28 0.19
N PRO A 90 -2.49 18.29 -0.17
CA PRO A 90 -2.03 19.11 -1.27
C PRO A 90 -2.71 18.71 -2.57
N ALA A 91 -3.18 19.70 -3.34
CA ALA A 91 -3.66 19.46 -4.69
C ALA A 91 -2.50 18.96 -5.57
N GLY A 92 -2.80 18.08 -6.52
CA GLY A 92 -1.80 17.59 -7.46
C GLY A 92 -0.79 16.59 -6.88
N ALA A 93 -1.10 15.92 -5.78
CA ALA A 93 -0.26 14.86 -5.23
C ALA A 93 -0.03 13.73 -6.24
N VAL A 94 1.17 13.12 -6.20
CA VAL A 94 1.44 11.84 -6.87
C VAL A 94 1.01 10.72 -5.92
N LEU A 95 0.08 9.87 -6.37
CA LEU A 95 -0.45 8.78 -5.58
C LEU A 95 -0.05 7.43 -6.17
N VAL A 96 0.49 6.55 -5.33
CA VAL A 96 0.73 5.15 -5.66
C VAL A 96 -0.11 4.27 -4.76
N ALA A 97 -1.01 3.48 -5.35
CA ALA A 97 -1.86 2.55 -4.65
C ALA A 97 -1.34 1.11 -4.79
N CYS A 98 -1.34 0.37 -3.69
CA CYS A 98 -1.13 -1.07 -3.73
C CYS A 98 -2.33 -1.74 -4.38
N ARG A 99 -2.07 -2.76 -5.20
CA ARG A 99 -3.08 -3.67 -5.73
C ARG A 99 -2.69 -5.12 -5.48
N PRO A 100 -3.62 -6.02 -5.23
CA PRO A 100 -3.31 -7.44 -5.15
C PRO A 100 -2.69 -7.95 -6.46
N VAL A 101 -1.79 -8.94 -6.37
CA VAL A 101 -1.36 -9.66 -7.57
C VAL A 101 -2.57 -10.31 -8.24
N LEU A 102 -2.54 -10.39 -9.56
CA LEU A 102 -3.65 -10.96 -10.35
C LEU A 102 -4.99 -10.23 -10.13
N ALA A 103 -4.95 -8.94 -9.75
CA ALA A 103 -6.13 -8.07 -9.80
C ALA A 103 -6.56 -7.89 -11.27
N ASP A 104 -7.85 -7.73 -11.49
CA ASP A 104 -8.37 -7.46 -12.83
C ASP A 104 -8.45 -5.95 -13.11
N ASP A 105 -8.60 -5.62 -14.40
CA ASP A 105 -8.66 -4.22 -14.85
C ASP A 105 -9.93 -3.49 -14.36
N ASP A 106 -11.00 -4.22 -14.02
CA ASP A 106 -12.23 -3.62 -13.50
C ASP A 106 -12.02 -3.17 -12.06
N ASP A 107 -11.37 -3.99 -11.24
CA ASP A 107 -10.97 -3.62 -9.87
C ASP A 107 -10.08 -2.37 -9.89
N ASP A 108 -9.07 -2.34 -10.78
CA ASP A 108 -8.17 -1.18 -10.94
C ASP A 108 -8.94 0.08 -11.34
N ARG A 109 -9.92 -0.02 -12.27
CA ARG A 109 -10.73 1.13 -12.70
C ARG A 109 -11.61 1.68 -11.57
N ILE A 110 -12.19 0.81 -10.74
CA ILE A 110 -12.99 1.21 -9.57
C ILE A 110 -12.10 1.98 -8.59
N VAL A 111 -10.93 1.41 -8.24
CA VAL A 111 -9.97 2.04 -7.32
C VAL A 111 -9.47 3.36 -7.88
N HIS A 112 -9.09 3.41 -9.16
CA HIS A 112 -8.60 4.64 -9.81
C HIS A 112 -9.63 5.78 -9.69
N ARG A 113 -10.89 5.51 -10.03
CA ARG A 113 -11.99 6.49 -9.97
C ARG A 113 -12.20 6.99 -8.55
N LEU A 114 -12.27 6.07 -7.59
CA LEU A 114 -12.41 6.39 -6.17
C LEU A 114 -11.27 7.30 -5.68
N LEU A 115 -10.03 6.99 -6.06
CA LEU A 115 -8.87 7.77 -5.63
C LEU A 115 -8.81 9.15 -6.29
N ALA A 116 -9.22 9.27 -7.55
CA ALA A 116 -9.35 10.56 -8.22
C ALA A 116 -10.32 11.48 -7.46
N ASP A 117 -11.48 10.95 -7.05
CA ASP A 117 -12.52 11.70 -6.33
C ASP A 117 -12.14 12.05 -4.88
N VAL A 118 -11.32 11.22 -4.24
CA VAL A 118 -10.91 11.44 -2.83
C VAL A 118 -9.74 12.39 -2.71
N PHE A 119 -8.74 12.27 -3.59
CA PHE A 119 -7.45 12.93 -3.43
C PHE A 119 -7.19 14.04 -4.44
N SER A 120 -7.95 14.09 -5.55
CA SER A 120 -7.69 15.00 -6.69
C SER A 120 -6.20 15.02 -7.07
N PRO A 121 -5.57 13.85 -7.30
CA PRO A 121 -4.15 13.73 -7.54
C PRO A 121 -3.79 14.21 -8.95
N SER A 122 -2.53 14.62 -9.16
CA SER A 122 -2.00 14.85 -10.51
C SER A 122 -1.78 13.55 -11.27
N ARG A 123 -1.51 12.46 -10.53
CA ARG A 123 -1.25 11.14 -11.10
C ARG A 123 -1.61 10.04 -10.11
N VAL A 124 -2.30 9.01 -10.60
CA VAL A 124 -2.53 7.73 -9.89
C VAL A 124 -1.74 6.64 -10.58
N LEU A 125 -0.98 5.89 -9.82
CA LEU A 125 -0.22 4.73 -10.28
C LEU A 125 -0.52 3.54 -9.38
N PHE A 126 -0.39 2.34 -9.92
CA PHE A 126 -0.53 1.10 -9.18
C PHE A 126 0.81 0.37 -9.02
N ILE A 127 0.96 -0.32 -7.90
CA ILE A 127 2.07 -1.22 -7.62
C ILE A 127 1.53 -2.48 -6.98
N ASP A 128 2.01 -3.64 -7.39
CA ASP A 128 1.59 -4.90 -6.74
C ASP A 128 1.98 -4.89 -5.26
N THR A 129 1.07 -5.31 -4.38
CA THR A 129 1.24 -5.28 -2.91
C THR A 129 2.56 -5.93 -2.47
N VAL A 130 2.87 -7.09 -3.02
CA VAL A 130 4.10 -7.83 -2.74
C VAL A 130 5.36 -7.06 -3.17
N ARG A 131 5.32 -6.34 -4.30
CA ARG A 131 6.43 -5.51 -4.77
C ARG A 131 6.59 -4.28 -3.88
N ALA A 132 5.50 -3.61 -3.56
CA ALA A 132 5.52 -2.50 -2.62
C ALA A 132 6.06 -2.93 -1.26
N ALA A 133 5.62 -4.08 -0.74
CA ALA A 133 6.08 -4.61 0.54
C ALA A 133 7.58 -4.92 0.56
N ALA A 134 8.13 -5.45 -0.53
CA ALA A 134 9.58 -5.67 -0.67
C ALA A 134 10.36 -4.34 -0.62
N VAL A 135 9.92 -3.33 -1.39
CA VAL A 135 10.50 -1.98 -1.37
C VAL A 135 10.43 -1.38 0.04
N GLY A 136 9.29 -1.47 0.70
CA GLY A 136 9.09 -0.96 2.06
C GLY A 136 9.88 -1.71 3.13
N ALA A 137 10.27 -2.96 2.86
CA ALA A 137 11.16 -3.77 3.69
C ALA A 137 12.66 -3.56 3.37
N GLY A 138 12.98 -2.69 2.41
CA GLY A 138 14.36 -2.44 1.97
C GLY A 138 14.95 -3.54 1.09
N VAL A 139 14.11 -4.37 0.46
CA VAL A 139 14.51 -5.44 -0.46
C VAL A 139 13.96 -5.07 -1.84
N ASP A 140 14.77 -4.43 -2.64
CA ASP A 140 14.34 -3.87 -3.92
C ASP A 140 15.04 -4.46 -5.15
N ARG A 141 16.05 -5.31 -4.95
CA ARG A 141 16.87 -5.87 -6.03
C ARG A 141 17.04 -7.38 -5.89
N GLY A 142 17.35 -8.02 -7.03
CA GLY A 142 17.59 -9.46 -7.12
C GLY A 142 16.32 -10.28 -7.32
N VAL A 143 16.48 -11.59 -7.18
CA VAL A 143 15.39 -12.57 -7.23
C VAL A 143 14.96 -12.86 -5.80
N GLN A 144 13.68 -12.61 -5.48
CA GLN A 144 13.17 -12.73 -4.12
C GLN A 144 11.80 -13.41 -4.11
N MET A 145 11.60 -14.35 -3.19
CA MET A 145 10.26 -14.85 -2.86
C MET A 145 9.65 -13.97 -1.77
N VAL A 146 8.50 -13.37 -2.07
CA VAL A 146 7.73 -12.56 -1.12
C VAL A 146 6.39 -13.25 -0.86
N VAL A 147 6.04 -13.34 0.43
CA VAL A 147 4.77 -13.87 0.90
C VAL A 147 4.07 -12.76 1.69
N ASP A 148 2.97 -12.23 1.17
CA ASP A 148 2.14 -11.27 1.88
C ASP A 148 0.93 -11.98 2.49
N VAL A 149 0.82 -11.99 3.81
CA VAL A 149 -0.29 -12.60 4.53
C VAL A 149 -1.18 -11.50 5.08
N GLY A 150 -2.24 -11.20 4.34
CA GLY A 150 -3.23 -10.19 4.71
C GLY A 150 -4.31 -10.73 5.65
N ALA A 151 -5.38 -9.93 5.82
CA ALA A 151 -6.52 -10.31 6.65
C ALA A 151 -7.40 -11.38 6.01
N GLN A 152 -7.60 -11.34 4.70
CA GLN A 152 -8.45 -12.26 3.94
C GLN A 152 -7.82 -12.72 2.61
N LEU A 153 -6.56 -12.40 2.39
CA LEU A 153 -5.84 -12.74 1.17
C LEU A 153 -4.40 -13.08 1.51
N THR A 154 -3.88 -14.15 0.91
CA THR A 154 -2.46 -14.51 0.96
C THR A 154 -1.92 -14.52 -0.46
N GLU A 155 -0.82 -13.82 -0.67
CA GLU A 155 -0.15 -13.66 -1.95
C GLU A 155 1.26 -14.19 -1.86
N VAL A 156 1.68 -14.96 -2.86
CA VAL A 156 3.05 -15.46 -3.01
C VAL A 156 3.56 -15.03 -4.38
N ALA A 157 4.69 -14.35 -4.41
CA ALA A 157 5.26 -13.85 -5.64
C ALA A 157 6.76 -14.02 -5.72
N VAL A 158 7.24 -14.28 -6.92
CA VAL A 158 8.65 -14.18 -7.32
C VAL A 158 8.86 -12.78 -7.90
N LEU A 159 9.68 -12.00 -7.22
CA LEU A 159 10.16 -10.72 -7.75
C LEU A 159 11.45 -10.95 -8.51
N ALA A 160 11.60 -10.28 -9.66
CA ALA A 160 12.83 -10.23 -10.42
C ALA A 160 12.99 -8.85 -11.06
N GLY A 161 14.14 -8.21 -10.87
CA GLY A 161 14.33 -6.84 -11.32
C GLY A 161 13.32 -5.89 -10.69
N ALA A 162 12.61 -5.11 -11.51
CA ALA A 162 11.67 -4.09 -11.05
C ALA A 162 10.22 -4.61 -10.84
N GLY A 163 9.91 -5.87 -11.16
CA GLY A 163 8.54 -6.34 -11.24
C GLY A 163 8.28 -7.70 -10.60
N VAL A 164 7.01 -8.10 -10.67
CA VAL A 164 6.54 -9.43 -10.33
C VAL A 164 6.71 -10.34 -11.56
N ALA A 165 7.60 -11.33 -11.45
CA ALA A 165 7.85 -12.27 -12.53
C ALA A 165 6.84 -13.43 -12.54
N ALA A 166 6.37 -13.84 -11.38
CA ALA A 166 5.33 -14.86 -11.22
C ALA A 166 4.62 -14.65 -9.89
N ALA A 167 3.33 -14.96 -9.83
CA ALA A 167 2.56 -14.86 -8.61
C ALA A 167 1.47 -15.94 -8.53
N ARG A 168 1.07 -16.25 -7.31
CA ARG A 168 -0.12 -17.00 -6.94
C ARG A 168 -0.80 -16.32 -5.77
N ARG A 169 -2.11 -16.47 -5.64
CA ARG A 169 -2.86 -15.99 -4.48
C ARG A 169 -3.89 -16.99 -4.00
N ALA A 170 -4.24 -16.89 -2.73
CA ALA A 170 -5.34 -17.62 -2.13
C ALA A 170 -6.24 -16.66 -1.37
N GLU A 171 -7.55 -16.86 -1.50
CA GLU A 171 -8.57 -16.12 -0.76
C GLU A 171 -8.68 -16.64 0.68
N LEU A 172 -7.55 -16.62 1.38
CA LEU A 172 -7.37 -17.04 2.76
C LEU A 172 -6.42 -16.06 3.45
N GLY A 173 -6.76 -15.63 4.64
CA GLY A 173 -5.93 -14.75 5.46
C GLY A 173 -6.14 -14.97 6.94
N VAL A 174 -5.59 -14.06 7.75
CA VAL A 174 -5.60 -14.20 9.22
C VAL A 174 -7.02 -14.25 9.80
N ASN A 175 -7.97 -13.53 9.20
CA ASN A 175 -9.35 -13.47 9.69
C ASN A 175 -10.15 -14.74 9.37
N ASP A 176 -9.65 -15.60 8.50
CA ASP A 176 -10.30 -16.87 8.15
C ASP A 176 -9.85 -18.01 9.10
N LEU A 177 -8.88 -17.76 9.98
CA LEU A 177 -8.39 -18.75 10.94
C LEU A 177 -9.36 -18.92 12.11
N ILE A 178 -9.77 -20.17 12.39
CA ILE A 178 -10.63 -20.49 13.53
C ILE A 178 -9.89 -20.22 14.85
N ARG A 179 -8.58 -20.48 14.88
CA ARG A 179 -7.69 -20.19 16.00
C ARG A 179 -6.39 -19.55 15.51
N PRO A 180 -6.12 -18.29 15.85
CA PRO A 180 -4.89 -17.62 15.41
C PRO A 180 -3.58 -18.26 15.89
N SER A 181 -3.66 -19.16 16.88
CA SER A 181 -2.49 -19.86 17.45
C SER A 181 -1.98 -21.02 16.60
N THR A 182 -2.74 -21.46 15.59
CA THR A 182 -2.34 -22.57 14.72
C THR A 182 -2.28 -22.08 13.27
N PRO A 183 -1.10 -21.69 12.78
CA PRO A 183 -0.94 -21.21 11.40
C PRO A 183 -0.96 -22.33 10.35
N ASP A 184 -1.27 -23.58 10.72
CA ASP A 184 -1.11 -24.77 9.87
C ASP A 184 -1.80 -24.61 8.50
N VAL A 185 -3.05 -24.15 8.48
CA VAL A 185 -3.79 -23.92 7.23
C VAL A 185 -3.11 -22.85 6.35
N LEU A 186 -2.51 -21.81 6.96
CA LEU A 186 -1.74 -20.81 6.22
C LEU A 186 -0.43 -21.41 5.71
N VAL A 187 0.25 -22.21 6.52
CA VAL A 187 1.50 -22.88 6.14
C VAL A 187 1.23 -23.81 4.96
N GLU A 188 0.24 -24.70 5.04
CA GLU A 188 -0.15 -25.60 3.95
C GLU A 188 -0.50 -24.82 2.67
N THR A 189 -1.28 -23.74 2.82
CA THR A 189 -1.66 -22.90 1.68
C THR A 189 -0.45 -22.26 1.03
N ILE A 190 0.45 -21.68 1.81
CA ILE A 190 1.67 -21.01 1.30
C ILE A 190 2.59 -22.03 0.64
N VAL A 191 2.80 -23.20 1.27
CA VAL A 191 3.62 -24.29 0.72
C VAL A 191 3.06 -24.74 -0.64
N ARG A 192 1.74 -24.91 -0.75
CA ARG A 192 1.08 -25.25 -2.02
C ARG A 192 1.30 -24.14 -3.07
N LEU A 193 1.08 -22.87 -2.74
CA LEU A 193 1.30 -21.75 -3.69
C LEU A 193 2.76 -21.65 -4.16
N VAL A 194 3.72 -21.89 -3.27
CA VAL A 194 5.15 -22.00 -3.63
C VAL A 194 5.39 -23.20 -4.54
N GLY A 195 4.77 -24.35 -4.23
CA GLY A 195 4.80 -25.53 -5.06
C GLY A 195 4.28 -25.30 -6.46
N ASP A 196 3.15 -24.62 -6.60
CA ASP A 196 2.55 -24.25 -7.88
C ASP A 196 3.46 -23.33 -8.72
N LEU A 197 4.18 -22.40 -8.08
CA LEU A 197 5.18 -21.55 -8.77
C LEU A 197 6.38 -22.35 -9.24
N ARG A 198 6.85 -23.30 -8.43
CA ARG A 198 7.97 -24.21 -8.80
C ARG A 198 7.56 -25.26 -9.81
N GLY A 199 6.30 -25.62 -9.85
CA GLY A 199 5.73 -26.57 -10.82
C GLY A 199 5.54 -25.98 -12.22
N ASP A 200 5.47 -24.66 -12.36
CA ASP A 200 5.33 -23.97 -13.65
C ASP A 200 6.63 -24.10 -14.48
N PRO A 201 6.62 -24.82 -15.64
CA PRO A 201 7.84 -25.07 -16.41
C PRO A 201 8.55 -23.78 -16.84
N GLY A 202 7.80 -22.73 -17.20
CA GLY A 202 8.34 -21.45 -17.64
C GLY A 202 8.92 -20.59 -16.50
N ARG A 203 8.64 -20.93 -15.24
CA ARG A 203 9.04 -20.15 -14.06
C ARG A 203 9.85 -20.94 -13.05
N ARG A 204 9.96 -22.26 -13.21
CA ARG A 204 10.61 -23.19 -12.26
C ARG A 204 11.99 -22.73 -11.80
N ALA A 205 12.89 -22.41 -12.72
CA ALA A 205 14.24 -21.99 -12.38
C ALA A 205 14.25 -20.74 -11.53
N LEU A 206 13.48 -19.73 -11.90
CA LEU A 206 13.37 -18.46 -11.19
C LEU A 206 12.74 -18.64 -9.80
N ALA A 207 11.66 -19.43 -9.71
CA ALA A 207 11.00 -19.73 -8.45
C ALA A 207 11.92 -20.53 -7.50
N SER A 208 12.69 -21.49 -8.02
CA SER A 208 13.65 -22.25 -7.23
C SER A 208 14.77 -21.35 -6.70
N THR A 209 15.32 -20.46 -7.53
CA THR A 209 16.32 -19.47 -7.09
C THR A 209 15.74 -18.56 -6.02
N ALA A 210 14.51 -18.08 -6.18
CA ALA A 210 13.85 -17.24 -5.20
C ALA A 210 13.65 -17.93 -3.85
N VAL A 211 13.24 -19.21 -3.84
CA VAL A 211 13.11 -20.02 -2.63
C VAL A 211 14.47 -20.25 -1.95
N GLN A 212 15.52 -20.55 -2.71
CA GLN A 212 16.87 -20.72 -2.17
C GLN A 212 17.40 -19.44 -1.47
N GLY A 213 17.02 -18.27 -1.98
CA GLY A 213 17.33 -16.97 -1.35
C GLY A 213 16.56 -16.69 -0.07
N GLY A 214 15.59 -17.53 0.28
CA GLY A 214 14.71 -17.38 1.44
C GLY A 214 13.43 -16.59 1.15
N LEU A 215 12.49 -16.67 2.10
CA LEU A 215 11.19 -16.01 2.02
C LEU A 215 11.18 -14.71 2.82
N LEU A 216 10.66 -13.65 2.22
CA LEU A 216 10.31 -12.42 2.92
C LEU A 216 8.81 -12.46 3.24
N LEU A 217 8.46 -12.48 4.53
CA LEU A 217 7.07 -12.43 4.99
C LEU A 217 6.64 -11.00 5.28
N THR A 218 5.48 -10.61 4.75
CA THR A 218 4.88 -9.29 4.90
C THR A 218 3.38 -9.41 5.23
N GLY A 219 2.71 -8.27 5.44
CA GLY A 219 1.31 -8.27 5.85
C GLY A 219 1.10 -8.51 7.34
N GLY A 220 -0.15 -8.48 7.77
CA GLY A 220 -0.53 -8.65 9.17
C GLY A 220 -0.21 -10.02 9.74
N GLY A 221 -0.35 -11.05 8.92
CA GLY A 221 -0.12 -12.44 9.28
C GLY A 221 1.35 -12.80 9.44
N ALA A 222 2.28 -12.03 8.85
CA ALA A 222 3.72 -12.24 9.07
C ALA A 222 4.14 -12.08 10.54
N SER A 223 3.27 -11.50 11.38
CA SER A 223 3.48 -11.38 12.83
C SER A 223 2.88 -12.53 13.63
N LEU A 224 2.28 -13.54 13.00
CA LEU A 224 1.75 -14.71 13.69
C LEU A 224 2.91 -15.52 14.29
N PRO A 225 2.82 -15.87 15.59
CA PRO A 225 3.83 -16.69 16.24
C PRO A 225 4.04 -18.03 15.50
N GLY A 226 5.26 -18.42 15.30
CA GLY A 226 5.62 -19.70 14.68
C GLY A 226 5.49 -19.77 13.16
N LEU A 227 4.80 -18.84 12.48
CA LEU A 227 4.58 -18.91 11.02
C LEU A 227 5.90 -18.96 10.23
N ALA A 228 6.84 -18.08 10.55
CA ALA A 228 8.13 -18.05 9.85
C ALA A 228 8.93 -19.35 10.06
N ALA A 229 8.96 -19.87 11.30
CA ALA A 229 9.65 -21.12 11.62
C ALA A 229 8.99 -22.33 10.93
N ALA A 230 7.66 -22.41 10.93
CA ALA A 230 6.93 -23.48 10.26
C ALA A 230 7.14 -23.47 8.74
N LEU A 231 7.12 -22.30 8.10
CA LEU A 231 7.42 -22.17 6.67
C LEU A 231 8.88 -22.52 6.35
N ALA A 232 9.82 -22.10 7.20
CA ALA A 232 11.23 -22.46 7.04
C ALA A 232 11.43 -23.98 7.09
N GLY A 233 10.82 -24.65 8.06
CA GLY A 233 10.85 -26.11 8.18
C GLY A 233 10.18 -26.82 6.98
N ALA A 234 8.99 -26.39 6.59
CA ALA A 234 8.23 -27.03 5.52
C ALA A 234 8.86 -26.86 4.12
N LEU A 235 9.53 -25.73 3.88
CA LEU A 235 10.14 -25.41 2.57
C LEU A 235 11.65 -25.68 2.51
N GLY A 236 12.28 -26.01 3.66
CA GLY A 236 13.73 -26.24 3.74
C GLY A 236 14.56 -25.01 3.41
N THR A 237 14.07 -23.81 3.73
CA THR A 237 14.74 -22.54 3.43
C THR A 237 14.48 -21.49 4.52
N ALA A 238 15.31 -20.45 4.58
CA ALA A 238 15.09 -19.38 5.54
C ALA A 238 13.78 -18.63 5.25
N ALA A 239 13.03 -18.30 6.31
CA ALA A 239 11.88 -17.41 6.23
C ALA A 239 12.02 -16.32 7.29
N ARG A 240 11.89 -15.06 6.88
CA ARG A 240 12.00 -13.90 7.78
C ARG A 240 10.86 -12.92 7.58
N SER A 241 10.34 -12.41 8.67
CA SER A 241 9.38 -11.32 8.62
C SER A 241 10.09 -9.97 8.35
N ALA A 242 9.46 -9.10 7.59
CA ALA A 242 9.90 -7.72 7.48
C ALA A 242 9.90 -7.05 8.87
N ALA A 243 10.74 -6.06 9.10
CA ALA A 243 10.83 -5.36 10.39
C ALA A 243 9.50 -4.73 10.82
N ARG A 244 8.73 -4.24 9.87
CA ARG A 244 7.38 -3.67 10.07
C ARG A 244 6.40 -4.26 9.05
N PRO A 245 6.05 -5.54 9.17
CA PRO A 245 5.37 -6.26 8.10
C PRO A 245 4.00 -5.69 7.76
N ARG A 246 3.26 -5.19 8.76
CA ARG A 246 1.91 -4.63 8.60
C ARG A 246 1.84 -3.35 7.78
N VAL A 247 2.95 -2.62 7.64
CA VAL A 247 3.01 -1.33 6.95
C VAL A 247 4.02 -1.32 5.82
N ALA A 248 4.66 -2.44 5.54
CA ALA A 248 5.68 -2.54 4.50
C ALA A 248 5.13 -2.13 3.13
N ALA A 249 3.95 -2.63 2.75
CA ALA A 249 3.32 -2.31 1.47
C ALA A 249 3.03 -0.81 1.30
N VAL A 250 2.31 -0.21 2.25
CA VAL A 250 1.98 1.23 2.16
C VAL A 250 3.23 2.12 2.22
N HIS A 251 4.23 1.73 3.00
CA HIS A 251 5.51 2.46 3.05
C HIS A 251 6.23 2.38 1.70
N GLY A 252 6.31 1.19 1.10
CA GLY A 252 6.90 1.00 -0.21
C GLY A 252 6.16 1.74 -1.32
N ALA A 253 4.83 1.76 -1.29
CA ALA A 253 4.03 2.59 -2.20
C ALA A 253 4.35 4.09 -2.04
N GLY A 254 4.52 4.56 -0.81
CA GLY A 254 4.95 5.93 -0.51
C GLY A 254 6.34 6.25 -1.07
N LEU A 255 7.30 5.33 -0.91
CA LEU A 255 8.64 5.48 -1.50
C LEU A 255 8.60 5.50 -3.04
N ALA A 256 7.76 4.68 -3.65
CA ALA A 256 7.54 4.70 -5.10
C ALA A 256 6.94 6.04 -5.55
N ALA A 257 5.95 6.58 -4.83
CA ALA A 257 5.37 7.90 -5.11
C ALA A 257 6.42 9.02 -5.01
N LEU A 258 7.26 9.00 -3.97
CA LEU A 258 8.38 9.94 -3.84
C LEU A 258 9.38 9.84 -5.01
N SER A 259 9.67 8.64 -5.46
CA SER A 259 10.58 8.42 -6.60
C SER A 259 10.02 9.04 -7.89
N VAL A 260 8.72 8.88 -8.13
CA VAL A 260 8.04 9.50 -9.29
C VAL A 260 8.07 11.02 -9.17
N LEU A 261 7.71 11.55 -8.00
CA LEU A 261 7.68 12.99 -7.75
C LEU A 261 9.05 13.65 -8.00
N ARG A 262 10.14 13.04 -7.51
CA ARG A 262 11.50 13.54 -7.72
C ARG A 262 11.94 13.55 -9.18
N ARG A 263 11.55 12.52 -9.95
CA ARG A 263 11.86 12.45 -11.38
C ARG A 263 11.14 13.54 -12.17
N THR A 264 9.88 13.79 -11.85
CA THR A 264 9.11 14.87 -12.50
C THR A 264 9.71 16.25 -12.20
N ALA A 265 10.17 16.48 -10.95
CA ALA A 265 10.82 17.73 -10.58
C ALA A 265 12.20 17.93 -11.23
N ALA A 266 12.91 16.87 -11.59
CA ALA A 266 14.23 16.93 -12.26
C ALA A 266 14.15 17.18 -13.77
N THR A 267 12.95 17.16 -14.37
CA THR A 267 12.73 17.31 -15.82
C THR A 267 12.33 18.76 -16.18
N TYR A 268 12.17 19.61 -15.20
CA TYR A 268 11.91 21.06 -15.34
C TYR A 268 13.07 21.89 -14.80
#